data_364d830d39d2040531ac4fb36743f10c
#
_entry.id   364d830d39d2040531ac4fb36743f10c
#
_cell.length_a   1.000
_cell.length_b   1.000
_cell.length_c   1.000
_cell.angle_alpha   90.00
_cell.angle_beta   90.00
_cell.angle_gamma   90.00
#
_symmetry.space_group_name_H-M   'P 1'
#
loop_
_entity.id
_entity.type
_entity.pdbx_description
1 polymer ?
#
loop_
_entity_poly.entity_id
_entity_poly.type
_entity_poly.pdbx_seq_one_letter_code
_entity_poly.pdbx_strand_id
1 'polypeptide(L)'
;MLKPFKTMFKALAVAGVALMPVAATAQDVKTGAPLMWVVKDADSTVYLLGSIHLLKPDMQWQDARIKTAMTQSSELWLEIANLDDQAAAGSAFLKHAINPKGNLTEGMSEADIAKLNAALDRHGLPMAQARNLKPWAVGLLITVKSMMASGFDPNSGVDKTLLDQAKAAGKPVKGFETIEQQMGFFGSFDEETSRQFLLDVLNQEEEGKALLETMLTAWHTGDEAALEKLFNDEMKVKTPKLYDVLLKGRNQDWVPQIEQILAGSGTSLIVVGTAHLVGPDGVPTLLKAKGVKVDAVK
;
A
#
# COMPACT_ATOMS: atom_id res chain seq x y z
N MET A 1 -21.02 -27.32 -10.12
CA MET A 1 -21.79 -26.04 -10.14
C MET A 1 -21.23 -25.13 -9.07
N LEU A 2 -20.37 -24.21 -9.48
CA LEU A 2 -19.76 -23.20 -8.60
C LEU A 2 -20.80 -22.11 -8.32
N LYS A 3 -21.17 -21.95 -7.07
CA LYS A 3 -21.98 -20.80 -6.63
C LYS A 3 -21.15 -19.54 -6.68
N PRO A 4 -21.68 -18.42 -7.17
CA PRO A 4 -20.92 -17.21 -7.39
C PRO A 4 -20.53 -16.52 -6.09
N PHE A 5 -19.33 -15.96 -6.08
CA PHE A 5 -18.62 -15.20 -5.04
C PHE A 5 -19.33 -13.92 -4.54
N LYS A 6 -20.63 -13.77 -4.75
CA LYS A 6 -21.39 -12.53 -4.47
C LYS A 6 -21.74 -12.28 -3.01
N THR A 7 -21.35 -13.12 -2.05
CA THR A 7 -21.87 -13.02 -0.68
C THR A 7 -20.83 -12.66 0.39
N MET A 8 -19.63 -12.23 0.03
CA MET A 8 -18.57 -11.97 1.01
C MET A 8 -18.45 -10.50 1.48
N PHE A 9 -19.31 -9.59 1.00
CA PHE A 9 -19.22 -8.16 1.35
C PHE A 9 -20.47 -7.55 2.00
N LYS A 10 -21.40 -8.37 2.50
CA LYS A 10 -22.57 -7.85 3.25
C LYS A 10 -22.79 -8.63 4.52
N ALA A 11 -22.14 -8.28 5.60
CA ALA A 11 -22.61 -8.47 6.97
C ALA A 11 -21.69 -7.72 7.95
N LEU A 12 -22.01 -6.49 8.28
CA LEU A 12 -21.92 -5.92 9.61
C LEU A 12 -22.74 -4.64 9.64
N ALA A 13 -23.97 -4.78 10.04
CA ALA A 13 -24.77 -3.68 10.55
C ALA A 13 -25.54 -4.20 11.77
N VAL A 14 -25.43 -3.41 12.85
CA VAL A 14 -26.38 -3.25 13.97
C VAL A 14 -26.27 -4.24 15.12
N ALA A 15 -25.70 -3.77 16.22
CA ALA A 15 -26.28 -3.91 17.56
C ALA A 15 -25.95 -2.64 18.35
N GLY A 16 -26.95 -1.78 18.55
CA GLY A 16 -26.82 -0.59 19.36
C GLY A 16 -26.73 -0.95 20.85
N VAL A 17 -25.72 -0.38 21.51
CA VAL A 17 -25.66 -0.26 22.96
C VAL A 17 -25.53 1.24 23.26
N ALA A 18 -26.56 1.80 23.89
CA ALA A 18 -26.52 3.14 24.41
C ALA A 18 -25.49 3.22 25.57
N LEU A 19 -24.43 3.97 25.39
CA LEU A 19 -23.49 4.34 26.43
C LEU A 19 -23.61 5.84 26.70
N MET A 20 -23.81 6.15 27.98
CA MET A 20 -23.80 7.51 28.52
C MET A 20 -22.46 8.23 28.22
N PRO A 21 -22.47 9.56 28.05
CA PRO A 21 -21.24 10.29 27.79
C PRO A 21 -20.38 10.33 29.04
N VAL A 22 -19.33 9.54 29.09
CA VAL A 22 -18.16 9.84 29.89
C VAL A 22 -17.46 10.97 29.14
N ALA A 23 -17.37 12.15 29.75
CA ALA A 23 -16.54 13.24 29.27
C ALA A 23 -15.08 12.76 29.27
N ALA A 24 -14.66 12.16 28.19
CA ALA A 24 -13.26 11.92 27.92
C ALA A 24 -12.62 13.30 27.73
N THR A 25 -11.71 13.68 28.63
CA THR A 25 -10.77 14.76 28.37
C THR A 25 -10.11 14.44 27.03
N ALA A 26 -10.33 15.30 26.04
CA ALA A 26 -9.65 15.21 24.76
C ALA A 26 -8.14 15.24 25.07
N GLN A 27 -7.50 14.07 25.04
CA GLN A 27 -6.05 14.04 24.88
C GLN A 27 -5.80 14.72 23.55
N ASP A 28 -4.92 15.73 23.53
CA ASP A 28 -4.43 16.34 22.29
C ASP A 28 -3.79 15.23 21.47
N VAL A 29 -4.57 14.63 20.57
CA VAL A 29 -4.08 13.63 19.62
C VAL A 29 -3.16 14.38 18.67
N LYS A 30 -1.86 14.25 18.90
CA LYS A 30 -0.85 14.92 18.09
C LYS A 30 -1.04 14.45 16.63
N THR A 31 -1.37 15.38 15.74
CA THR A 31 -1.47 15.09 14.31
C THR A 31 -0.11 14.60 13.80
N GLY A 32 -0.07 13.53 13.05
CA GLY A 32 1.14 13.02 12.44
C GLY A 32 1.74 14.00 11.44
N ALA A 33 3.00 13.74 11.11
CA ALA A 33 3.74 14.52 10.12
C ALA A 33 4.40 13.58 9.10
N PRO A 34 3.61 12.87 8.27
CA PRO A 34 4.16 11.95 7.26
C PRO A 34 5.15 12.67 6.34
N LEU A 35 6.08 11.88 5.78
CA LEU A 35 7.08 12.39 4.85
C LEU A 35 6.43 13.00 3.61
N MET A 36 6.88 14.20 3.28
CA MET A 36 6.41 14.94 2.12
C MET A 36 7.55 15.73 1.51
N TRP A 37 7.63 15.72 0.19
CA TRP A 37 8.61 16.51 -0.56
C TRP A 37 7.89 17.42 -1.55
N VAL A 38 8.63 18.42 -2.03
CA VAL A 38 8.18 19.34 -3.08
C VAL A 38 9.26 19.50 -4.13
N VAL A 39 8.83 19.45 -5.37
CA VAL A 39 9.61 19.75 -6.56
C VAL A 39 8.98 20.97 -7.21
N LYS A 40 9.81 21.96 -7.56
CA LYS A 40 9.34 23.22 -8.17
C LYS A 40 10.25 23.65 -9.29
N ASP A 41 9.63 24.23 -10.31
CA ASP A 41 10.32 25.06 -11.31
C ASP A 41 9.66 26.46 -11.41
N ALA A 42 9.71 27.08 -12.57
CA ALA A 42 9.25 28.46 -12.74
C ALA A 42 7.71 28.61 -12.61
N ASP A 43 6.93 27.61 -13.07
CA ASP A 43 5.48 27.65 -13.17
C ASP A 43 4.77 26.37 -12.70
N SER A 44 5.54 25.37 -12.24
CA SER A 44 5.02 24.10 -11.72
C SER A 44 5.40 23.85 -10.27
N THR A 45 4.52 23.21 -9.55
CA THR A 45 4.75 22.66 -8.21
C THR A 45 4.22 21.24 -8.14
N VAL A 46 5.08 20.28 -7.78
CA VAL A 46 4.71 18.88 -7.58
C VAL A 46 5.00 18.48 -6.14
N TYR A 47 3.96 18.16 -5.39
CA TYR A 47 4.09 17.58 -4.06
C TYR A 47 4.17 16.05 -4.16
N LEU A 48 5.06 15.44 -3.38
CA LEU A 48 5.19 13.98 -3.24
C LEU A 48 4.87 13.62 -1.79
N LEU A 49 3.83 12.84 -1.56
CA LEU A 49 3.40 12.40 -0.24
C LEU A 49 3.49 10.88 -0.12
N GLY A 50 4.17 10.41 0.94
CA GLY A 50 4.24 8.98 1.27
C GLY A 50 2.96 8.49 1.92
N SER A 51 2.33 7.48 1.30
CA SER A 51 1.08 6.88 1.78
C SER A 51 1.29 5.55 2.50
N ILE A 52 0.27 5.18 3.27
CA ILE A 52 0.00 3.83 3.77
C ILE A 52 -1.41 3.46 3.31
N HIS A 53 -1.55 2.30 2.64
CA HIS A 53 -2.80 1.89 2.00
C HIS A 53 -3.90 1.46 2.98
N LEU A 54 -3.52 0.99 4.17
CA LEU A 54 -4.43 0.62 5.25
C LEU A 54 -4.03 1.34 6.52
N LEU A 55 -4.95 2.07 7.14
CA LEU A 55 -4.71 2.77 8.40
C LEU A 55 -5.78 2.43 9.43
N LYS A 56 -5.50 2.71 10.71
CA LYS A 56 -6.52 2.69 11.75
C LYS A 56 -7.47 3.88 11.54
N PRO A 57 -8.80 3.70 11.64
CA PRO A 57 -9.78 4.76 11.33
C PRO A 57 -9.64 6.04 12.17
N ASP A 58 -9.09 5.93 13.37
CA ASP A 58 -8.92 7.04 14.34
C ASP A 58 -7.58 7.76 14.20
N MET A 59 -6.69 7.32 13.30
CA MET A 59 -5.38 7.91 13.14
C MET A 59 -5.44 9.31 12.50
N GLN A 60 -4.94 10.31 13.22
CA GLN A 60 -4.86 11.68 12.73
C GLN A 60 -3.52 11.93 12.04
N TRP A 61 -3.52 11.98 10.71
CA TRP A 61 -2.31 12.10 9.90
C TRP A 61 -2.29 13.30 8.95
N GLN A 62 -3.47 13.82 8.59
CA GLN A 62 -3.61 14.90 7.61
C GLN A 62 -3.35 16.25 8.28
N ASP A 63 -2.08 16.63 8.35
CA ASP A 63 -1.65 17.93 8.90
C ASP A 63 -1.92 19.12 7.97
N ALA A 64 -1.51 20.32 8.39
CA ALA A 64 -1.71 21.54 7.61
C ALA A 64 -0.98 21.52 6.26
N ARG A 65 0.20 20.89 6.17
CA ARG A 65 1.00 20.79 4.94
C ARG A 65 0.24 19.99 3.89
N ILE A 66 -0.28 18.81 4.27
CA ILE A 66 -1.02 17.90 3.40
C ILE A 66 -2.34 18.54 2.98
N LYS A 67 -3.08 19.19 3.90
CA LYS A 67 -4.30 19.92 3.59
C LYS A 67 -4.06 21.05 2.60
N THR A 68 -2.95 21.78 2.76
CA THR A 68 -2.54 22.86 1.85
C THR A 68 -2.22 22.31 0.48
N ALA A 69 -1.39 21.27 0.39
CA ALA A 69 -1.04 20.62 -0.87
C ALA A 69 -2.28 20.10 -1.60
N MET A 70 -3.17 19.41 -0.89
CA MET A 70 -4.43 18.90 -1.45
C MET A 70 -5.33 20.03 -1.97
N THR A 71 -5.40 21.17 -1.25
CA THR A 71 -6.21 22.32 -1.65
C THR A 71 -5.63 23.03 -2.87
N GLN A 72 -4.32 23.26 -2.89
CA GLN A 72 -3.62 23.99 -3.96
C GLN A 72 -3.49 23.19 -5.25
N SER A 73 -3.46 21.86 -5.16
CA SER A 73 -3.29 21.01 -6.34
C SER A 73 -4.55 21.03 -7.21
N SER A 74 -4.35 21.18 -8.51
CA SER A 74 -5.40 21.10 -9.53
C SER A 74 -5.76 19.66 -9.88
N GLU A 75 -4.87 18.71 -9.58
CA GLU A 75 -5.06 17.30 -9.87
C GLU A 75 -4.37 16.43 -8.80
N LEU A 76 -4.83 15.19 -8.69
CA LEU A 76 -4.26 14.15 -7.84
C LEU A 76 -3.69 13.03 -8.70
N TRP A 77 -2.47 12.61 -8.40
CA TRP A 77 -1.84 11.42 -8.97
C TRP A 77 -1.68 10.35 -7.90
N LEU A 78 -2.08 9.14 -8.21
CA LEU A 78 -1.94 7.95 -7.36
C LEU A 78 -1.12 6.89 -8.10
N GLU A 79 -0.77 5.81 -7.42
CA GLU A 79 -0.25 4.63 -8.12
C GLU A 79 -1.29 4.14 -9.13
N ILE A 80 -2.55 4.02 -8.71
CA ILE A 80 -3.69 3.61 -9.54
C ILE A 80 -4.82 4.62 -9.38
N ALA A 81 -5.33 5.15 -10.49
CA ALA A 81 -6.39 6.16 -10.46
C ALA A 81 -7.75 5.66 -9.96
N ASN A 82 -8.06 4.39 -10.18
CA ASN A 82 -9.37 3.78 -9.94
C ASN A 82 -9.31 2.72 -8.82
N LEU A 83 -8.73 3.08 -7.68
CA LEU A 83 -8.61 2.21 -6.49
C LEU A 83 -9.95 1.63 -5.99
N ASP A 84 -11.04 2.27 -6.27
CA ASP A 84 -12.38 1.88 -5.85
C ASP A 84 -13.13 0.98 -6.87
N ASP A 85 -12.52 0.66 -8.01
CA ASP A 85 -13.07 -0.32 -8.97
C ASP A 85 -12.81 -1.76 -8.51
N GLN A 86 -13.66 -2.22 -7.58
CA GLN A 86 -13.57 -3.56 -7.01
C GLN A 86 -13.72 -4.67 -8.06
N ALA A 87 -14.43 -4.41 -9.16
CA ALA A 87 -14.63 -5.39 -10.21
C ALA A 87 -13.34 -5.55 -11.04
N ALA A 88 -12.71 -4.45 -11.43
CA ALA A 88 -11.42 -4.46 -12.10
C ALA A 88 -10.34 -5.09 -11.22
N ALA A 89 -10.30 -4.73 -9.92
CA ALA A 89 -9.35 -5.28 -8.95
C ALA A 89 -9.49 -6.80 -8.82
N GLY A 90 -10.72 -7.29 -8.63
CA GLY A 90 -10.98 -8.72 -8.51
C GLY A 90 -10.65 -9.49 -9.79
N SER A 91 -10.94 -8.92 -10.97
CA SER A 91 -10.62 -9.52 -12.26
C SER A 91 -9.11 -9.60 -12.49
N ALA A 92 -8.38 -8.50 -12.27
CA ALA A 92 -6.93 -8.45 -12.40
C ALA A 92 -6.25 -9.42 -11.41
N PHE A 93 -6.69 -9.44 -10.15
CA PHE A 93 -6.18 -10.39 -9.16
C PHE A 93 -6.34 -11.82 -9.63
N LEU A 94 -7.56 -12.25 -10.00
CA LEU A 94 -7.82 -13.63 -10.42
C LEU A 94 -7.02 -14.03 -11.66
N LYS A 95 -6.87 -13.13 -12.63
CA LYS A 95 -6.10 -13.38 -13.84
C LYS A 95 -4.65 -13.74 -13.53
N HIS A 96 -4.02 -13.07 -12.56
CA HIS A 96 -2.61 -13.28 -12.23
C HIS A 96 -2.38 -14.28 -11.09
N ALA A 97 -3.36 -14.44 -10.19
CA ALA A 97 -3.26 -15.22 -8.96
C ALA A 97 -3.53 -16.73 -9.16
N ILE A 98 -4.28 -17.12 -10.21
CA ILE A 98 -4.62 -18.53 -10.39
C ILE A 98 -3.37 -19.33 -10.78
N ASN A 99 -3.18 -20.44 -10.08
CA ASN A 99 -2.19 -21.46 -10.43
C ASN A 99 -2.88 -22.59 -11.20
N PRO A 100 -2.63 -22.73 -12.53
CA PRO A 100 -3.26 -23.80 -13.31
C PRO A 100 -2.86 -25.20 -12.86
N LYS A 101 -1.69 -25.35 -12.24
CA LYS A 101 -1.20 -26.63 -11.72
C LYS A 101 -1.86 -27.01 -10.38
N GLY A 102 -2.43 -26.04 -9.66
CA GLY A 102 -3.23 -26.28 -8.45
C GLY A 102 -2.48 -26.84 -7.26
N ASN A 103 -1.18 -26.58 -7.13
CA ASN A 103 -0.37 -27.09 -6.03
C ASN A 103 0.31 -25.97 -5.25
N LEU A 104 -0.41 -25.37 -4.31
CA LEU A 104 0.09 -24.28 -3.45
C LEU A 104 1.30 -24.72 -2.59
N THR A 105 1.33 -25.98 -2.16
CA THR A 105 2.33 -26.48 -1.19
C THR A 105 3.55 -27.12 -1.85
N GLU A 106 3.65 -27.05 -3.19
CA GLU A 106 4.79 -27.61 -3.90
C GLU A 106 6.11 -26.98 -3.47
N GLY A 107 7.07 -27.81 -3.09
CA GLY A 107 8.38 -27.39 -2.62
C GLY A 107 8.41 -26.78 -1.21
N MET A 108 7.32 -26.88 -0.44
CA MET A 108 7.29 -26.47 0.97
C MET A 108 7.67 -27.64 1.87
N SER A 109 8.32 -27.33 3.00
CA SER A 109 8.55 -28.30 4.08
C SER A 109 7.23 -28.61 4.82
N GLU A 110 7.20 -29.75 5.54
CA GLU A 110 6.05 -30.09 6.40
C GLU A 110 5.80 -29.00 7.47
N ALA A 111 6.86 -28.40 8.01
CA ALA A 111 6.75 -27.32 8.97
C ALA A 111 6.12 -26.06 8.36
N ASP A 112 6.47 -25.70 7.13
CA ASP A 112 5.90 -24.55 6.43
C ASP A 112 4.44 -24.80 6.04
N ILE A 113 4.11 -26.02 5.63
CA ILE A 113 2.72 -26.43 5.38
C ILE A 113 1.88 -26.33 6.66
N ALA A 114 2.43 -26.73 7.81
CA ALA A 114 1.75 -26.58 9.09
C ALA A 114 1.51 -25.10 9.44
N LYS A 115 2.51 -24.22 9.24
CA LYS A 115 2.34 -22.76 9.40
C LYS A 115 1.29 -22.19 8.46
N LEU A 116 1.32 -22.60 7.18
CA LEU A 116 0.33 -22.17 6.19
C LEU A 116 -1.09 -22.55 6.61
N ASN A 117 -1.31 -23.81 7.02
CA ASN A 117 -2.63 -24.26 7.48
C ASN A 117 -3.10 -23.43 8.69
N ALA A 118 -2.22 -23.21 9.67
CA ALA A 118 -2.55 -22.40 10.84
C ALA A 118 -2.90 -20.95 10.48
N ALA A 119 -2.17 -20.34 9.54
CA ALA A 119 -2.46 -18.99 9.06
C ALA A 119 -3.79 -18.93 8.28
N LEU A 120 -4.05 -19.90 7.40
CA LEU A 120 -5.30 -19.98 6.66
C LEU A 120 -6.51 -20.13 7.59
N ASP A 121 -6.40 -20.99 8.59
CA ASP A 121 -7.46 -21.21 9.60
C ASP A 121 -7.71 -19.94 10.43
N ARG A 122 -6.63 -19.28 10.89
CA ARG A 122 -6.70 -18.03 11.67
C ARG A 122 -7.41 -16.92 10.91
N HIS A 123 -7.18 -16.82 9.61
CA HIS A 123 -7.75 -15.77 8.77
C HIS A 123 -9.03 -16.18 8.04
N GLY A 124 -9.58 -17.37 8.31
CA GLY A 124 -10.80 -17.86 7.69
C GLY A 124 -10.69 -18.02 6.18
N LEU A 125 -9.52 -18.48 5.70
CA LEU A 125 -9.24 -18.79 4.30
C LEU A 125 -9.19 -20.30 4.11
N PRO A 126 -10.26 -20.96 3.60
CA PRO A 126 -10.25 -22.41 3.43
C PRO A 126 -9.14 -22.86 2.46
N MET A 127 -8.37 -23.88 2.82
CA MET A 127 -7.34 -24.48 1.94
C MET A 127 -7.94 -24.88 0.58
N ALA A 128 -9.17 -25.33 0.51
CA ALA A 128 -9.86 -25.66 -0.73
C ALA A 128 -9.97 -24.48 -1.71
N GLN A 129 -9.96 -23.25 -1.22
CA GLN A 129 -9.95 -22.02 -2.03
C GLN A 129 -8.51 -21.58 -2.33
N ALA A 130 -7.61 -21.67 -1.33
CA ALA A 130 -6.23 -21.22 -1.45
C ALA A 130 -5.39 -22.10 -2.39
N ARG A 131 -5.61 -23.43 -2.42
CA ARG A 131 -4.76 -24.39 -3.13
C ARG A 131 -4.60 -24.13 -4.64
N ASN A 132 -5.56 -23.44 -5.24
CA ASN A 132 -5.54 -23.11 -6.67
C ASN A 132 -4.95 -21.71 -6.94
N LEU A 133 -4.42 -21.06 -5.92
CA LEU A 133 -3.76 -19.75 -6.05
C LEU A 133 -2.24 -19.95 -6.06
N LYS A 134 -1.55 -19.02 -6.69
CA LYS A 134 -0.10 -18.90 -6.58
C LYS A 134 0.29 -18.50 -5.14
N PRO A 135 1.46 -18.92 -4.64
CA PRO A 135 1.90 -18.59 -3.28
C PRO A 135 1.84 -17.11 -2.94
N TRP A 136 2.30 -16.22 -3.84
CA TRP A 136 2.24 -14.78 -3.60
C TRP A 136 0.82 -14.25 -3.33
N ALA A 137 -0.17 -14.81 -4.03
CA ALA A 137 -1.55 -14.35 -3.87
C ALA A 137 -2.13 -14.77 -2.52
N VAL A 138 -1.76 -15.95 -2.02
CA VAL A 138 -2.13 -16.39 -0.68
C VAL A 138 -1.43 -15.54 0.37
N GLY A 139 -0.13 -15.24 0.20
CA GLY A 139 0.63 -14.34 1.08
C GLY A 139 -0.02 -12.96 1.16
N LEU A 140 -0.36 -12.36 0.02
CA LEU A 140 -1.04 -11.06 -0.02
C LEU A 140 -2.40 -11.09 0.71
N LEU A 141 -3.21 -12.14 0.51
CA LEU A 141 -4.50 -12.30 1.20
C LEU A 141 -4.32 -12.43 2.72
N ILE A 142 -3.33 -13.22 3.17
CA ILE A 142 -3.00 -13.35 4.60
C ILE A 142 -2.58 -12.00 5.16
N THR A 143 -1.68 -11.27 4.49
CA THR A 143 -1.21 -9.95 4.92
C THR A 143 -2.38 -8.98 5.12
N VAL A 144 -3.25 -8.82 4.11
CA VAL A 144 -4.39 -7.91 4.19
C VAL A 144 -5.34 -8.31 5.33
N LYS A 145 -5.65 -9.61 5.46
CA LYS A 145 -6.54 -10.09 6.52
C LYS A 145 -5.93 -9.94 7.92
N SER A 146 -4.62 -10.15 8.07
CA SER A 146 -3.89 -9.93 9.31
C SER A 146 -3.94 -8.45 9.73
N MET A 147 -3.71 -7.54 8.79
CA MET A 147 -3.82 -6.10 9.03
C MET A 147 -5.26 -5.72 9.45
N MET A 148 -6.28 -6.21 8.74
CA MET A 148 -7.69 -5.96 9.10
C MET A 148 -8.04 -6.53 10.49
N ALA A 149 -7.56 -7.72 10.83
CA ALA A 149 -7.72 -8.30 12.16
C ALA A 149 -7.03 -7.49 13.26
N SER A 150 -6.00 -6.71 12.89
CA SER A 150 -5.30 -5.77 13.77
C SER A 150 -5.94 -4.38 13.83
N GLY A 151 -7.13 -4.20 13.24
CA GLY A 151 -7.91 -2.95 13.29
C GLY A 151 -7.59 -1.95 12.17
N PHE A 152 -6.83 -2.36 11.16
CA PHE A 152 -6.60 -1.54 9.97
C PHE A 152 -7.78 -1.65 9.00
N ASP A 153 -8.09 -0.54 8.33
CA ASP A 153 -9.17 -0.45 7.35
C ASP A 153 -8.63 0.11 6.03
N PRO A 154 -8.82 -0.58 4.88
CA PRO A 154 -8.46 -0.06 3.57
C PRO A 154 -9.18 1.26 3.23
N ASN A 155 -10.38 1.48 3.77
CA ASN A 155 -11.11 2.74 3.55
C ASN A 155 -10.51 3.93 4.30
N SER A 156 -9.66 3.67 5.29
CA SER A 156 -8.95 4.69 6.06
C SER A 156 -7.54 4.97 5.51
N GLY A 157 -7.10 4.23 4.50
CA GLY A 157 -5.81 4.46 3.85
C GLY A 157 -5.67 5.87 3.28
N VAL A 158 -4.43 6.36 3.23
CA VAL A 158 -4.13 7.71 2.74
C VAL A 158 -4.60 7.91 1.32
N ASP A 159 -4.28 6.95 0.43
CA ASP A 159 -4.64 6.98 -0.99
C ASP A 159 -6.16 7.07 -1.16
N LYS A 160 -6.91 6.20 -0.46
CA LYS A 160 -8.38 6.17 -0.54
C LYS A 160 -9.00 7.45 0.00
N THR A 161 -8.49 7.94 1.13
CA THR A 161 -8.98 9.19 1.74
C THR A 161 -8.78 10.38 0.81
N LEU A 162 -7.58 10.51 0.19
CA LEU A 162 -7.30 11.62 -0.72
C LEU A 162 -8.00 11.46 -2.08
N LEU A 163 -8.19 10.23 -2.56
CA LEU A 163 -9.04 9.95 -3.72
C LEU A 163 -10.47 10.46 -3.51
N ASP A 164 -11.07 10.15 -2.36
CA ASP A 164 -12.44 10.58 -2.05
C ASP A 164 -12.54 12.11 -1.94
N GLN A 165 -11.55 12.75 -1.31
CA GLN A 165 -11.46 14.22 -1.25
C GLN A 165 -11.30 14.85 -2.63
N ALA A 166 -10.47 14.28 -3.52
CA ALA A 166 -10.28 14.76 -4.87
C ALA A 166 -11.57 14.65 -5.68
N LYS A 167 -12.26 13.50 -5.62
CA LYS A 167 -13.56 13.29 -6.27
C LYS A 167 -14.62 14.26 -5.78
N ALA A 168 -14.71 14.44 -4.46
CA ALA A 168 -15.65 15.39 -3.85
C ALA A 168 -15.38 16.85 -4.28
N ALA A 169 -14.11 17.20 -4.52
CA ALA A 169 -13.69 18.50 -5.01
C ALA A 169 -13.74 18.64 -6.55
N GLY A 170 -14.15 17.59 -7.28
CA GLY A 170 -14.17 17.59 -8.75
C GLY A 170 -12.80 17.66 -9.40
N LYS A 171 -11.73 17.26 -8.67
CA LYS A 171 -10.36 17.26 -9.20
C LYS A 171 -10.12 16.04 -10.06
N PRO A 172 -9.44 16.17 -11.21
CA PRO A 172 -8.96 15.02 -11.96
C PRO A 172 -8.08 14.12 -11.12
N VAL A 173 -8.29 12.81 -11.24
CA VAL A 173 -7.44 11.78 -10.61
C VAL A 173 -6.77 10.97 -11.71
N LYS A 174 -5.47 10.86 -11.64
CA LYS A 174 -4.61 10.14 -12.58
C LYS A 174 -3.83 9.05 -11.85
N GLY A 175 -3.30 8.08 -12.59
CA GLY A 175 -2.47 7.00 -12.06
C GLY A 175 -1.22 6.82 -12.88
N PHE A 176 -0.14 6.42 -12.22
CA PHE A 176 1.09 6.01 -12.91
C PHE A 176 0.93 4.66 -13.59
N GLU A 177 0.07 3.82 -13.03
CA GLU A 177 -0.15 2.42 -13.44
C GLU A 177 -1.64 2.10 -13.48
N THR A 178 -1.95 1.01 -14.13
CA THR A 178 -3.27 0.36 -14.04
C THR A 178 -3.24 -0.74 -12.99
N ILE A 179 -4.41 -1.13 -12.49
CA ILE A 179 -4.53 -2.26 -11.55
C ILE A 179 -4.04 -3.58 -12.17
N GLU A 180 -4.23 -3.74 -13.47
CA GLU A 180 -3.75 -4.89 -14.24
C GLU A 180 -2.21 -4.94 -14.24
N GLN A 181 -1.53 -3.80 -14.43
CA GLN A 181 -0.07 -3.73 -14.36
C GLN A 181 0.43 -4.09 -12.96
N GLN A 182 -0.18 -3.55 -11.90
CA GLN A 182 0.24 -3.88 -10.53
C GLN A 182 0.07 -5.36 -10.20
N MET A 183 -1.06 -5.96 -10.55
CA MET A 183 -1.24 -7.40 -10.36
C MET A 183 -0.28 -8.22 -11.24
N GLY A 184 0.08 -7.69 -12.41
CA GLY A 184 1.06 -8.26 -13.31
C GLY A 184 2.46 -8.33 -12.71
N PHE A 185 2.88 -7.34 -11.90
CA PHE A 185 4.17 -7.40 -11.20
C PHE A 185 4.26 -8.61 -10.28
N PHE A 186 3.25 -8.85 -9.46
CA PHE A 186 3.17 -10.07 -8.64
C PHE A 186 3.05 -11.33 -9.49
N GLY A 187 2.27 -11.24 -10.58
CA GLY A 187 2.08 -12.34 -11.52
C GLY A 187 3.36 -12.77 -12.25
N SER A 188 4.36 -11.87 -12.35
CA SER A 188 5.65 -12.11 -13.00
C SER A 188 6.66 -12.87 -12.13
N PHE A 189 6.37 -13.06 -10.84
CA PHE A 189 7.26 -13.82 -9.97
C PHE A 189 7.40 -15.26 -10.46
N ASP A 190 8.63 -15.75 -10.51
CA ASP A 190 8.88 -17.17 -10.67
C ASP A 190 8.36 -17.98 -9.45
N GLU A 191 8.26 -19.29 -9.59
CA GLU A 191 7.70 -20.16 -8.55
C GLU A 191 8.47 -20.02 -7.22
N GLU A 192 9.80 -19.89 -7.29
CA GLU A 192 10.66 -19.71 -6.10
C GLU A 192 10.40 -18.37 -5.41
N THR A 193 10.42 -17.27 -6.14
CA THR A 193 10.17 -15.93 -5.62
C THR A 193 8.76 -15.83 -5.02
N SER A 194 7.77 -16.41 -5.70
CA SER A 194 6.39 -16.47 -5.23
C SER A 194 6.24 -17.24 -3.92
N ARG A 195 6.94 -18.40 -3.81
CA ARG A 195 6.96 -19.21 -2.60
C ARG A 195 7.69 -18.49 -1.46
N GLN A 196 8.85 -17.89 -1.74
CA GLN A 196 9.60 -17.14 -0.73
C GLN A 196 8.78 -16.00 -0.15
N PHE A 197 8.05 -15.24 -0.99
CA PHE A 197 7.13 -14.22 -0.51
C PHE A 197 6.11 -14.77 0.49
N LEU A 198 5.47 -15.91 0.19
CA LEU A 198 4.54 -16.54 1.11
C LEU A 198 5.23 -16.97 2.42
N LEU A 199 6.40 -17.59 2.33
CA LEU A 199 7.15 -18.04 3.52
C LEU A 199 7.57 -16.88 4.42
N ASP A 200 7.96 -15.75 3.83
CA ASP A 200 8.29 -14.53 4.57
C ASP A 200 7.06 -13.99 5.32
N VAL A 201 5.90 -13.96 4.66
CA VAL A 201 4.64 -13.59 5.32
C VAL A 201 4.31 -14.52 6.48
N LEU A 202 4.43 -15.85 6.30
CA LEU A 202 4.14 -16.83 7.35
C LEU A 202 5.10 -16.72 8.54
N ASN A 203 6.37 -16.41 8.28
CA ASN A 203 7.38 -16.24 9.34
C ASN A 203 7.21 -14.92 10.11
N GLN A 204 6.72 -13.87 9.44
CA GLN A 204 6.50 -12.57 10.07
C GLN A 204 5.16 -12.47 10.81
N GLU A 205 4.24 -13.42 10.61
CA GLU A 205 2.89 -13.31 11.14
C GLU A 205 2.83 -13.24 12.68
N GLU A 206 3.72 -13.93 13.37
CA GLU A 206 3.80 -13.90 14.85
C GLU A 206 4.38 -12.58 15.38
N GLU A 207 5.31 -11.98 14.67
CA GLU A 207 5.96 -10.70 15.01
C GLU A 207 5.25 -9.49 14.36
N GLY A 208 4.36 -9.74 13.43
CA GLY A 208 3.77 -8.74 12.52
C GLY A 208 3.08 -7.57 13.20
N LYS A 209 2.45 -7.79 14.36
CA LYS A 209 1.78 -6.69 15.09
C LYS A 209 2.79 -5.64 15.58
N ALA A 210 3.90 -6.07 16.17
CA ALA A 210 4.94 -5.14 16.64
C ALA A 210 5.61 -4.42 15.48
N LEU A 211 5.85 -5.13 14.37
CA LEU A 211 6.40 -4.55 13.14
C LEU A 211 5.46 -3.49 12.54
N LEU A 212 4.16 -3.77 12.46
CA LEU A 212 3.14 -2.83 11.99
C LEU A 212 3.07 -1.57 12.87
N GLU A 213 3.11 -1.69 14.19
CA GLU A 213 3.12 -0.54 15.10
C GLU A 213 4.41 0.29 14.93
N THR A 214 5.55 -0.36 14.75
CA THR A 214 6.83 0.32 14.46
C THR A 214 6.77 1.09 13.15
N MET A 215 6.27 0.46 12.10
CA MET A 215 6.09 1.05 10.78
C MET A 215 5.14 2.26 10.83
N LEU A 216 3.99 2.11 11.51
CA LEU A 216 3.04 3.20 11.69
C LEU A 216 3.65 4.37 12.46
N THR A 217 4.40 4.09 13.52
CA THR A 217 5.07 5.12 14.31
C THR A 217 6.08 5.88 13.47
N ALA A 218 6.94 5.16 12.72
CA ALA A 218 7.92 5.77 11.84
C ALA A 218 7.26 6.62 10.75
N TRP A 219 6.20 6.10 10.13
CA TRP A 219 5.43 6.85 9.13
C TRP A 219 4.75 8.07 9.72
N HIS A 220 4.08 7.94 10.86
CA HIS A 220 3.35 9.01 11.52
C HIS A 220 4.26 10.14 12.01
N THR A 221 5.52 9.82 12.36
CA THR A 221 6.53 10.79 12.80
C THR A 221 7.42 11.31 11.68
N GLY A 222 7.33 10.73 10.47
CA GLY A 222 8.18 11.09 9.34
C GLY A 222 9.64 10.66 9.53
N ASP A 223 9.88 9.53 10.19
CA ASP A 223 11.23 8.97 10.39
C ASP A 223 11.69 8.24 9.11
N GLU A 224 12.31 9.01 8.19
CA GLU A 224 12.77 8.53 6.90
C GLU A 224 13.76 7.35 7.03
N ALA A 225 14.69 7.41 7.98
CA ALA A 225 15.70 6.37 8.18
C ALA A 225 15.09 5.05 8.67
N ALA A 226 14.15 5.12 9.61
CA ALA A 226 13.42 3.95 10.06
C ALA A 226 12.57 3.35 8.93
N LEU A 227 11.91 4.17 8.12
CA LEU A 227 11.09 3.73 7.00
C LEU A 227 11.94 3.10 5.88
N GLU A 228 13.10 3.69 5.55
CA GLU A 228 14.04 3.09 4.60
C GLU A 228 14.48 1.70 5.05
N LYS A 229 14.88 1.57 6.30
CA LYS A 229 15.29 0.28 6.87
C LYS A 229 14.17 -0.76 6.81
N LEU A 230 12.96 -0.38 7.22
CA LEU A 230 11.81 -1.29 7.29
C LEU A 230 11.33 -1.75 5.92
N PHE A 231 11.28 -0.85 4.93
CA PHE A 231 10.71 -1.16 3.63
C PHE A 231 11.74 -1.62 2.60
N ASN A 232 12.92 -1.01 2.60
CA ASN A 232 13.85 -1.16 1.50
C ASN A 232 15.03 -2.07 1.83
N ASP A 233 15.73 -1.81 2.93
CA ASP A 233 16.99 -2.52 3.23
C ASP A 233 16.76 -4.01 3.47
N GLU A 234 15.72 -4.37 4.21
CA GLU A 234 15.41 -5.78 4.45
C GLU A 234 14.99 -6.49 3.16
N MET A 235 14.16 -5.84 2.33
CA MET A 235 13.72 -6.43 1.07
C MET A 235 14.88 -6.57 0.07
N LYS A 236 15.79 -5.59 -0.01
CA LYS A 236 17.00 -5.66 -0.84
C LYS A 236 17.88 -6.87 -0.48
N VAL A 237 18.02 -7.16 0.81
CA VAL A 237 18.87 -8.24 1.30
C VAL A 237 18.19 -9.59 1.19
N LYS A 238 16.94 -9.70 1.66
CA LYS A 238 16.22 -10.98 1.74
C LYS A 238 15.62 -11.41 0.40
N THR A 239 15.06 -10.46 -0.34
CA THR A 239 14.30 -10.70 -1.57
C THR A 239 14.60 -9.66 -2.65
N PRO A 240 15.84 -9.61 -3.18
CA PRO A 240 16.26 -8.57 -4.13
C PRO A 240 15.39 -8.52 -5.39
N LYS A 241 14.91 -9.66 -5.89
CA LYS A 241 14.00 -9.69 -7.05
C LYS A 241 12.66 -9.00 -6.76
N LEU A 242 12.12 -9.17 -5.54
CA LEU A 242 10.90 -8.46 -5.12
C LEU A 242 11.14 -6.96 -5.08
N TYR A 243 12.27 -6.55 -4.48
CA TYR A 243 12.66 -5.14 -4.44
C TYR A 243 12.76 -4.53 -5.82
N ASP A 244 13.43 -5.20 -6.76
CA ASP A 244 13.59 -4.70 -8.13
C ASP A 244 12.24 -4.56 -8.85
N VAL A 245 11.35 -5.55 -8.72
CA VAL A 245 10.05 -5.56 -9.41
C VAL A 245 9.03 -4.63 -8.76
N LEU A 246 8.93 -4.65 -7.42
CA LEU A 246 7.86 -3.93 -6.71
C LEU A 246 8.20 -2.48 -6.38
N LEU A 247 9.48 -2.10 -6.34
CA LEU A 247 9.91 -0.77 -5.96
C LEU A 247 10.79 -0.11 -7.00
N LYS A 248 12.00 -0.61 -7.20
CA LYS A 248 13.03 0.06 -8.00
C LYS A 248 12.62 0.27 -9.47
N GLY A 249 12.15 -0.77 -10.15
CA GLY A 249 11.71 -0.68 -11.54
C GLY A 249 10.56 0.30 -11.71
N ARG A 250 9.57 0.24 -10.84
CA ARG A 250 8.42 1.15 -10.85
C ARG A 250 8.84 2.60 -10.61
N ASN A 251 9.73 2.86 -9.65
CA ASN A 251 10.26 4.19 -9.40
C ASN A 251 10.98 4.76 -10.64
N GLN A 252 11.75 3.92 -11.34
CA GLN A 252 12.42 4.30 -12.59
C GLN A 252 11.43 4.64 -13.71
N ASP A 253 10.31 3.93 -13.79
CA ASP A 253 9.26 4.17 -14.77
C ASP A 253 8.40 5.41 -14.43
N TRP A 254 8.26 5.74 -13.15
CA TRP A 254 7.48 6.90 -12.71
C TRP A 254 8.25 8.23 -12.84
N VAL A 255 9.58 8.22 -12.64
CA VAL A 255 10.40 9.43 -12.70
C VAL A 255 10.22 10.20 -14.00
N PRO A 256 10.27 9.61 -15.22
CA PRO A 256 10.00 10.34 -16.45
C PRO A 256 8.60 10.94 -16.54
N GLN A 257 7.60 10.26 -15.96
CA GLN A 257 6.22 10.77 -15.90
C GLN A 257 6.13 11.99 -14.96
N ILE A 258 6.84 11.96 -13.84
CA ILE A 258 6.92 13.09 -12.91
C ILE A 258 7.64 14.28 -13.56
N GLU A 259 8.72 14.04 -14.32
CA GLU A 259 9.39 15.08 -15.12
C GLU A 259 8.43 15.71 -16.14
N GLN A 260 7.54 14.93 -16.76
CA GLN A 260 6.52 15.46 -17.67
C GLN A 260 5.46 16.30 -16.94
N ILE A 261 5.05 15.89 -15.72
CA ILE A 261 4.14 16.69 -14.89
C ILE A 261 4.82 18.01 -14.54
N LEU A 262 6.09 18.00 -14.17
CA LEU A 262 6.86 19.19 -13.82
C LEU A 262 7.06 20.10 -15.04
N ALA A 263 7.28 19.56 -16.24
CA ALA A 263 7.40 20.32 -17.47
C ALA A 263 6.07 20.94 -17.96
N GLY A 264 4.97 20.65 -17.29
CA GLY A 264 3.67 21.31 -17.50
C GLY A 264 3.59 22.65 -16.76
N SER A 265 2.42 22.96 -16.19
CA SER A 265 2.24 24.14 -15.33
C SER A 265 1.21 23.85 -14.24
N GLY A 266 1.29 24.62 -13.14
CA GLY A 266 0.33 24.52 -12.04
C GLY A 266 0.80 23.64 -10.90
N THR A 267 -0.13 23.11 -10.11
CA THR A 267 0.20 22.34 -8.91
C THR A 267 -0.42 20.96 -8.96
N SER A 268 0.37 19.92 -8.74
CA SER A 268 -0.06 18.52 -8.66
C SER A 268 0.31 17.93 -7.30
N LEU A 269 -0.55 17.06 -6.78
CA LEU A 269 -0.25 16.23 -5.61
C LEU A 269 -0.11 14.78 -6.06
N ILE A 270 1.07 14.20 -5.80
CA ILE A 270 1.38 12.80 -6.04
C ILE A 270 1.37 12.08 -4.70
N VAL A 271 0.60 11.00 -4.60
CA VAL A 271 0.46 10.17 -3.40
C VAL A 271 0.74 8.73 -3.78
N VAL A 272 1.83 8.21 -3.27
CA VAL A 272 2.31 6.84 -3.54
C VAL A 272 2.81 6.20 -2.26
N GLY A 273 2.88 4.88 -2.21
CA GLY A 273 3.37 4.16 -1.03
C GLY A 273 4.71 4.70 -0.56
N THR A 274 4.85 4.88 0.74
CA THR A 274 6.05 5.50 1.36
C THR A 274 7.35 4.82 0.96
N ALA A 275 7.33 3.50 0.74
CA ALA A 275 8.48 2.73 0.28
C ALA A 275 9.07 3.23 -1.06
N HIS A 276 8.24 3.83 -1.91
CA HIS A 276 8.66 4.42 -3.19
C HIS A 276 9.39 5.75 -3.04
N LEU A 277 9.33 6.39 -1.88
CA LEU A 277 9.86 7.74 -1.68
C LEU A 277 11.12 7.80 -0.82
N VAL A 278 11.50 6.69 -0.16
CA VAL A 278 12.66 6.64 0.74
C VAL A 278 13.81 5.84 0.13
N GLY A 279 15.02 6.16 0.56
CA GLY A 279 16.23 5.44 0.18
C GLY A 279 16.82 5.83 -1.18
N PRO A 280 17.91 5.13 -1.60
CA PRO A 280 18.68 5.50 -2.79
C PRO A 280 17.95 5.30 -4.12
N ASP A 281 17.02 4.34 -4.19
CA ASP A 281 16.18 4.12 -5.38
C ASP A 281 14.79 4.79 -5.22
N GLY A 282 14.59 5.61 -4.18
CA GLY A 282 13.36 6.37 -3.98
C GLY A 282 13.19 7.50 -4.99
N VAL A 283 11.96 7.81 -5.37
CA VAL A 283 11.64 8.84 -6.37
C VAL A 283 12.29 10.19 -6.07
N PRO A 284 12.29 10.73 -4.83
CA PRO A 284 12.98 11.98 -4.52
C PRO A 284 14.49 11.91 -4.81
N THR A 285 15.13 10.78 -4.50
CA THR A 285 16.56 10.57 -4.75
C THR A 285 16.87 10.46 -6.24
N LEU A 286 16.05 9.72 -6.98
CA LEU A 286 16.19 9.57 -8.43
C LEU A 286 16.00 10.91 -9.17
N LEU A 287 15.07 11.74 -8.75
CA LEU A 287 14.88 13.09 -9.30
C LEU A 287 16.09 13.99 -9.01
N LYS A 288 16.62 13.96 -7.77
CA LYS A 288 17.86 14.69 -7.43
C LYS A 288 19.05 14.26 -8.29
N ALA A 289 19.19 12.95 -8.55
CA ALA A 289 20.26 12.44 -9.42
C ALA A 289 20.18 12.95 -10.86
N LYS A 290 19.00 13.38 -11.32
CA LYS A 290 18.75 14.02 -12.61
C LYS A 290 18.92 15.56 -12.56
N GLY A 291 19.34 16.11 -11.44
CA GLY A 291 19.53 17.56 -11.27
C GLY A 291 18.28 18.33 -10.90
N VAL A 292 17.16 17.64 -10.61
CA VAL A 292 15.92 18.26 -10.16
C VAL A 292 16.05 18.64 -8.69
N LYS A 293 15.71 19.89 -8.34
CA LYS A 293 15.69 20.30 -6.94
C LYS A 293 14.48 19.73 -6.22
N VAL A 294 14.72 18.92 -5.19
CA VAL A 294 13.69 18.29 -4.35
C VAL A 294 13.94 18.69 -2.91
N ASP A 295 12.99 19.40 -2.31
CA ASP A 295 13.06 19.88 -0.94
C ASP A 295 12.05 19.09 -0.06
N ALA A 296 12.44 18.77 1.19
CA ALA A 296 11.49 18.23 2.16
C ALA A 296 10.54 19.33 2.63
N VAL A 297 9.26 19.01 2.73
CA VAL A 297 8.24 19.93 3.29
C VAL A 297 8.18 19.71 4.80
N LYS A 298 8.60 20.72 5.56
CA LYS A 298 8.65 20.70 7.02
C LYS A 298 7.39 21.32 7.64
#